data_72baef842db1fcc3a0fb0f806ef84a67
#
_entry.id   72baef842db1fcc3a0fb0f806ef84a67
#
_cell.length_a   1.000
_cell.length_b   1.000
_cell.length_c   1.000
_cell.angle_alpha   90.00
_cell.angle_beta   90.00
_cell.angle_gamma   90.00
#
_symmetry.space_group_name_H-M   'P 1'
#
loop_
_entity.id
_entity.type
_entity.pdbx_description
1 polymer ?
#
loop_
_entity_poly.entity_id
_entity_poly.type
_entity_poly.pdbx_seq_one_letter_code
_entity_poly.pdbx_strand_id
1 'polypeptide(L)'
;MADTGLLVTHTFKDKNYTDNELYRAILFDKLNINEGMIVENAVAQMLRLHRERLYFYSRSDSQNRENHMEIDFLITEGKKIAPIEVKSENYRSHASLDKFRRHFSSVIGDSYILYTKDVMVKDGIIHLPLYMAELL
;
A
#
# COMPACT_ATOMS: atom_id res chain seq x y z
N MET A 1 -5.84 -9.74 -6.15
CA MET A 1 -6.79 -10.69 -5.52
C MET A 1 -7.87 -9.85 -4.84
N ALA A 2 -9.14 -10.20 -5.02
CA ALA A 2 -10.25 -9.34 -4.59
C ALA A 2 -10.74 -9.58 -3.14
N ASP A 3 -10.13 -10.52 -2.43
CA ASP A 3 -10.50 -10.87 -1.06
C ASP A 3 -9.26 -11.12 -0.22
N THR A 4 -9.12 -10.39 0.90
CA THR A 4 -7.95 -10.50 1.78
C THR A 4 -7.89 -11.84 2.50
N GLY A 5 -9.04 -12.41 2.89
CA GLY A 5 -9.10 -13.73 3.51
C GLY A 5 -8.65 -14.83 2.53
N LEU A 6 -9.05 -14.72 1.27
CA LEU A 6 -8.61 -15.64 0.22
C LEU A 6 -7.11 -15.51 -0.06
N LEU A 7 -6.57 -14.28 -0.03
CA LEU A 7 -5.13 -14.02 -0.15
C LEU A 7 -4.35 -14.72 0.98
N VAL A 8 -4.80 -14.56 2.21
CA VAL A 8 -4.21 -15.22 3.39
C VAL A 8 -4.27 -16.73 3.22
N THR A 9 -5.43 -17.29 2.87
CA THR A 9 -5.62 -18.73 2.66
C THR A 9 -4.67 -19.28 1.59
N HIS A 10 -4.50 -18.57 0.46
CA HIS A 10 -3.56 -18.98 -0.58
C HIS A 10 -2.11 -18.94 -0.12
N THR A 11 -1.72 -17.93 0.66
CA THR A 11 -0.36 -17.81 1.19
C THR A 11 0.00 -19.02 2.09
N PHE A 12 -0.98 -19.62 2.76
CA PHE A 12 -0.77 -20.77 3.63
C PHE A 12 -0.94 -22.12 2.95
N LYS A 13 -1.67 -22.19 1.82
CA LYS A 13 -1.89 -23.44 1.09
C LYS A 13 -0.60 -24.13 0.66
N ASP A 14 0.44 -23.36 0.36
CA ASP A 14 1.74 -23.88 -0.06
C ASP A 14 2.68 -24.19 1.11
N LYS A 15 2.28 -23.86 2.34
CA LYS A 15 3.00 -24.25 3.55
C LYS A 15 2.27 -25.44 4.16
N ASN A 16 2.94 -26.56 4.35
CA ASN A 16 2.40 -27.79 4.95
C ASN A 16 2.04 -27.59 6.41
N TYR A 17 1.08 -26.70 6.69
CA TYR A 17 0.50 -26.57 8.03
C TYR A 17 -0.67 -27.54 8.18
N THR A 18 -0.68 -28.26 9.29
CA THR A 18 -1.92 -28.92 9.74
C THR A 18 -2.91 -27.85 10.23
N ASP A 19 -4.22 -28.12 10.12
CA ASP A 19 -5.26 -27.18 10.55
C ASP A 19 -5.05 -26.68 12.00
N ASN A 20 -4.55 -27.53 12.89
CA ASN A 20 -4.25 -27.19 14.28
C ASN A 20 -3.05 -26.24 14.43
N GLU A 21 -2.03 -26.38 13.60
CA GLU A 21 -0.86 -25.51 13.63
C GLU A 21 -1.19 -24.12 13.08
N LEU A 22 -2.00 -24.06 12.02
CA LEU A 22 -2.50 -22.81 11.46
C LEU A 22 -3.35 -22.06 12.50
N TYR A 23 -4.26 -22.78 13.18
CA TYR A 23 -5.11 -22.19 14.21
C TYR A 23 -4.31 -21.64 15.40
N ARG A 24 -3.30 -22.37 15.85
CA ARG A 24 -2.38 -21.91 16.89
C ARG A 24 -1.55 -20.70 16.44
N ALA A 25 -1.07 -20.68 15.22
CA ALA A 25 -0.31 -19.57 14.67
C ALA A 25 -1.16 -18.29 14.59
N ILE A 26 -2.44 -18.40 14.24
CA ILE A 26 -3.41 -17.29 14.27
C ILE A 26 -3.63 -16.79 15.71
N LEU A 27 -3.90 -17.71 16.65
CA LEU A 27 -4.21 -17.34 18.04
C LEU A 27 -3.03 -16.72 18.79
N PHE A 28 -1.80 -17.07 18.43
CA PHE A 28 -0.59 -16.60 19.12
C PHE A 28 0.17 -15.54 18.33
N ASP A 29 -0.45 -14.95 17.30
CA ASP A 29 0.15 -13.91 16.47
C ASP A 29 1.52 -14.31 15.89
N LYS A 30 1.69 -15.59 15.58
CA LYS A 30 2.93 -16.19 15.05
C LYS A 30 2.85 -16.49 13.55
N LEU A 31 1.84 -15.97 12.88
CA LEU A 31 1.77 -16.06 11.43
C LEU A 31 2.79 -15.10 10.85
N ASN A 32 3.87 -15.63 10.27
CA ASN A 32 4.75 -14.88 9.39
C ASN A 32 4.01 -14.53 8.08
N ILE A 33 3.00 -13.70 8.19
CA ILE A 33 2.32 -13.09 7.06
C ILE A 33 3.07 -11.81 6.73
N ASN A 34 3.25 -11.54 5.46
CA ASN A 34 3.68 -10.22 5.03
C ASN A 34 2.51 -9.24 5.29
N GLU A 35 2.53 -8.59 6.46
CA GLU A 35 1.50 -7.64 6.88
C GLU A 35 1.33 -6.52 5.87
N GLY A 36 2.41 -6.04 5.28
CA GLY A 36 2.38 -5.03 4.21
C GLY A 36 1.47 -5.46 3.06
N MET A 37 1.65 -6.67 2.55
CA MET A 37 0.84 -7.19 1.44
C MET A 37 -0.66 -7.31 1.79
N ILE A 38 -0.97 -7.67 3.04
CA ILE A 38 -2.36 -7.76 3.51
C ILE A 38 -2.99 -6.38 3.58
N VAL A 39 -2.27 -5.42 4.15
CA VAL A 39 -2.73 -4.03 4.29
C VAL A 39 -2.90 -3.39 2.93
N GLU A 40 -1.96 -3.55 2.00
CA GLU A 40 -2.07 -3.07 0.62
C GLU A 40 -3.28 -3.68 -0.10
N ASN A 41 -3.52 -4.99 0.07
CA ASN A 41 -4.70 -5.63 -0.54
C ASN A 41 -6.02 -5.12 0.06
N ALA A 42 -6.07 -4.85 1.37
CA ALA A 42 -7.24 -4.26 2.02
C ALA A 42 -7.49 -2.84 1.49
N VAL A 43 -6.44 -2.01 1.37
CA VAL A 43 -6.53 -0.68 0.78
C VAL A 43 -6.99 -0.74 -0.67
N ALA A 44 -6.46 -1.70 -1.46
CA ALA A 44 -6.90 -1.91 -2.84
C ALA A 44 -8.41 -2.19 -2.93
N GLN A 45 -8.97 -2.98 -2.02
CA GLN A 45 -10.41 -3.24 -1.97
C GLN A 45 -11.20 -1.98 -1.63
N MET A 46 -10.75 -1.17 -0.65
CA MET A 46 -11.39 0.10 -0.29
C MET A 46 -11.41 1.08 -1.47
N LEU A 47 -10.26 1.27 -2.12
CA LEU A 47 -10.16 2.14 -3.30
C LEU A 47 -11.05 1.66 -4.46
N ARG A 48 -11.26 0.34 -4.60
CA ARG A 48 -12.12 -0.26 -5.63
C ARG A 48 -13.61 -0.02 -5.42
N LEU A 49 -14.04 0.39 -4.23
CA LEU A 49 -15.46 0.71 -3.99
C LEU A 49 -15.94 1.88 -4.87
N HIS A 50 -15.07 2.84 -5.15
CA HIS A 50 -15.42 4.06 -5.87
C HIS A 50 -14.66 4.23 -7.19
N ARG A 51 -13.78 3.28 -7.55
CA ARG A 51 -12.92 3.37 -8.72
C ARG A 51 -12.96 2.08 -9.54
N GLU A 52 -13.18 2.21 -10.82
CA GLU A 52 -13.22 1.06 -11.73
C GLU A 52 -11.84 0.41 -11.92
N ARG A 53 -10.77 1.20 -11.88
CA ARG A 53 -9.40 0.74 -12.11
C ARG A 53 -8.46 1.30 -11.06
N LEU A 54 -7.49 0.48 -10.65
CA LEU A 54 -6.36 0.89 -9.84
C LEU A 54 -5.10 0.82 -10.69
N TYR A 55 -4.25 1.82 -10.52
CA TYR A 55 -2.95 1.90 -11.16
C TYR A 55 -1.86 1.88 -10.09
N PHE A 56 -0.70 1.39 -10.44
CA PHE A 56 0.51 1.44 -9.64
C PHE A 56 1.67 1.91 -10.51
N TYR A 57 2.77 2.27 -9.89
CA TYR A 57 3.98 2.64 -10.62
C TYR A 57 5.17 1.88 -10.05
N SER A 58 5.92 1.23 -10.91
CA SER A 58 7.18 0.60 -10.56
C SER A 58 8.22 0.88 -11.64
N ARG A 59 9.35 1.41 -11.23
CA ARG A 59 10.54 1.58 -12.06
C ARG A 59 11.73 0.97 -11.34
N SER A 60 12.31 -0.05 -11.95
CA SER A 60 13.54 -0.66 -11.49
C SER A 60 14.67 -0.34 -12.46
N ASP A 61 15.80 0.12 -11.92
CA ASP A 61 17.02 0.32 -12.68
C ASP A 61 18.13 -0.50 -11.99
N SER A 62 18.60 -1.52 -12.69
CA SER A 62 19.62 -2.45 -12.15
C SER A 62 20.99 -1.78 -11.98
N GLN A 63 21.24 -0.68 -12.68
CA GLN A 63 22.52 0.02 -12.66
C GLN A 63 22.52 1.23 -11.71
N ASN A 64 21.34 1.81 -11.45
CA ASN A 64 21.24 2.99 -10.59
C ASN A 64 20.06 2.88 -9.61
N ARG A 65 20.36 2.57 -8.34
CA ARG A 65 19.35 2.49 -7.26
C ARG A 65 18.61 3.80 -7.01
N GLU A 66 19.16 4.94 -7.40
CA GLU A 66 18.46 6.22 -7.28
C GLU A 66 17.24 6.31 -8.19
N ASN A 67 17.24 5.55 -9.28
CA ASN A 67 16.10 5.48 -10.20
C ASN A 67 15.05 4.45 -9.80
N HIS A 68 15.28 3.67 -8.74
CA HIS A 68 14.27 2.76 -8.24
C HIS A 68 13.16 3.54 -7.53
N MET A 69 11.94 3.41 -8.03
CA MET A 69 10.73 4.02 -7.47
C MET A 69 9.59 3.01 -7.55
N GLU A 70 8.85 2.87 -6.48
CA GLU A 70 7.65 2.06 -6.41
C GLU A 70 6.59 2.85 -5.66
N ILE A 71 5.39 2.94 -6.24
CA ILE A 71 4.22 3.60 -5.68
C ILE A 71 3.08 2.59 -5.72
N ASP A 72 2.49 2.33 -4.56
CA ASP A 72 1.51 1.27 -4.37
C ASP A 72 0.25 1.52 -5.18
N PHE A 73 -0.26 2.77 -5.17
CA PHE A 73 -1.42 3.15 -5.97
C PHE A 73 -1.27 4.54 -6.57
N LEU A 74 -1.89 4.70 -7.74
CA LEU A 74 -2.07 5.99 -8.41
C LEU A 74 -3.56 6.20 -8.64
N ILE A 75 -4.06 7.35 -8.22
CA ILE A 75 -5.42 7.78 -8.50
C ILE A 75 -5.42 9.08 -9.28
N THR A 76 -6.53 9.38 -9.92
CA THR A 76 -6.70 10.66 -10.64
C THR A 76 -7.57 11.60 -9.81
N GLU A 77 -7.12 12.84 -9.68
CA GLU A 77 -7.84 13.95 -9.08
C GLU A 77 -7.97 15.08 -10.11
N GLY A 78 -9.11 15.06 -10.82
CA GLY A 78 -9.30 15.95 -11.96
C GLY A 78 -8.28 15.69 -13.07
N LYS A 79 -7.41 16.66 -13.35
CA LYS A 79 -6.35 16.55 -14.37
C LYS A 79 -4.97 16.14 -13.77
N LYS A 80 -4.92 15.88 -12.48
CA LYS A 80 -3.70 15.55 -11.76
C LYS A 80 -3.69 14.09 -11.35
N ILE A 81 -2.52 13.59 -11.03
CA ILE A 81 -2.30 12.26 -10.47
C ILE A 81 -1.97 12.41 -9.00
N ALA A 82 -2.61 11.62 -8.17
CA ALA A 82 -2.31 11.53 -6.74
C ALA A 82 -1.69 10.18 -6.41
N PRO A 83 -0.39 10.14 -6.06
CA PRO A 83 0.28 8.93 -5.61
C PRO A 83 -0.12 8.61 -4.17
N ILE A 84 -0.33 7.31 -3.90
CA ILE A 84 -0.66 6.77 -2.59
C ILE A 84 0.38 5.71 -2.24
N GLU A 85 1.00 5.85 -1.08
CA GLU A 85 1.88 4.87 -0.45
C GLU A 85 1.23 4.30 0.80
N VAL A 86 1.26 2.98 0.98
CA VAL A 86 0.67 2.28 2.12
C VAL A 86 1.76 1.84 3.08
N LYS A 87 1.60 2.14 4.36
CA LYS A 87 2.56 1.80 5.41
C LYS A 87 1.88 1.11 6.58
N SER A 88 2.17 -0.17 6.77
CA SER A 88 1.78 -0.90 7.98
C SER A 88 2.63 -0.48 9.18
N GLU A 89 3.94 -0.27 8.94
CA GLU A 89 4.91 0.17 9.93
C GLU A 89 5.66 1.42 9.44
N ASN A 90 6.83 1.66 9.75
CA ASN A 90 7.82 2.66 9.34
C ASN A 90 7.34 3.77 8.35
N TYR A 91 6.27 4.48 8.69
CA TYR A 91 5.67 5.55 7.86
C TYR A 91 6.59 6.76 7.65
N ARG A 92 7.72 6.84 8.36
CA ARG A 92 8.71 7.93 8.23
C ARG A 92 9.59 7.77 6.99
N SER A 93 9.69 6.57 6.43
CA SER A 93 10.47 6.29 5.23
C SER A 93 9.56 6.28 4.00
N HIS A 94 9.63 7.32 3.18
CA HIS A 94 8.84 7.48 1.95
C HIS A 94 9.69 7.96 0.78
N ALA A 95 10.91 7.42 0.66
CA ALA A 95 11.88 7.85 -0.35
C ALA A 95 11.40 7.65 -1.80
N SER A 96 10.64 6.60 -2.08
CA SER A 96 10.04 6.38 -3.41
C SER A 96 9.02 7.45 -3.75
N LEU A 97 8.15 7.80 -2.79
CA LEU A 97 7.15 8.85 -2.96
C LEU A 97 7.81 10.21 -3.21
N ASP A 98 8.85 10.55 -2.47
CA ASP A 98 9.59 11.80 -2.66
C ASP A 98 10.27 11.89 -4.01
N LYS A 99 10.88 10.80 -4.48
CA LYS A 99 11.48 10.71 -5.82
C LYS A 99 10.42 10.88 -6.89
N PHE A 100 9.29 10.19 -6.75
CA PHE A 100 8.16 10.25 -7.67
C PHE A 100 7.60 11.67 -7.77
N ARG A 101 7.37 12.35 -6.64
CA ARG A 101 6.89 13.73 -6.57
C ARG A 101 7.83 14.69 -7.29
N ARG A 102 9.14 14.55 -7.11
CA ARG A 102 10.14 15.38 -7.79
C ARG A 102 10.16 15.13 -9.30
N HIS A 103 10.11 13.86 -9.69
CA HIS A 103 10.22 13.48 -11.10
C HIS A 103 8.98 13.88 -11.92
N PHE A 104 7.80 13.79 -11.33
CA PHE A 104 6.53 14.07 -11.99
C PHE A 104 5.84 15.34 -11.48
N SER A 105 6.58 16.31 -10.96
CA SER A 105 6.05 17.49 -10.28
C SER A 105 5.00 18.28 -11.06
N SER A 106 5.07 18.29 -12.40
CA SER A 106 4.12 19.02 -13.26
C SER A 106 2.73 18.38 -13.32
N VAL A 107 2.62 17.08 -13.06
CA VAL A 107 1.36 16.30 -13.21
C VAL A 107 0.81 15.80 -11.88
N ILE A 108 1.56 15.92 -10.79
CA ILE A 108 1.12 15.48 -9.45
C ILE A 108 0.24 16.58 -8.81
N GLY A 109 -0.85 16.14 -8.19
CA GLY A 109 -1.67 16.88 -7.24
C GLY A 109 -1.27 16.57 -5.80
N ASP A 110 -2.24 16.20 -4.98
CA ASP A 110 -1.97 15.76 -3.62
C ASP A 110 -1.23 14.42 -3.60
N SER A 111 -0.54 14.15 -2.50
CA SER A 111 0.20 12.90 -2.29
C SER A 111 -0.17 12.35 -0.95
N TYR A 112 -0.42 11.05 -0.86
CA TYR A 112 -0.97 10.41 0.31
C TYR A 112 -0.07 9.31 0.85
N ILE A 113 -0.01 9.22 2.18
CA ILE A 113 0.47 8.05 2.90
C ILE A 113 -0.69 7.51 3.73
N LEU A 114 -1.10 6.27 3.45
CA LEU A 114 -2.07 5.55 4.27
C LEU A 114 -1.34 4.74 5.33
N TYR A 115 -1.71 4.91 6.59
CA TYR A 115 -0.97 4.34 7.71
C TYR A 115 -1.86 4.06 8.94
N THR A 116 -1.28 3.63 10.04
CA THR A 116 -2.03 3.17 11.23
C THR A 116 -2.27 4.25 12.28
N LYS A 117 -2.02 5.53 11.96
CA LYS A 117 -2.15 6.65 12.91
C LYS A 117 -3.13 7.71 12.43
N ASP A 118 -3.25 8.81 13.17
CA ASP A 118 -4.20 9.89 12.92
C ASP A 118 -3.82 10.75 11.71
N VAL A 119 -4.79 11.53 11.23
CA VAL A 119 -4.61 12.46 10.12
C VAL A 119 -3.55 13.50 10.44
N MET A 120 -2.59 13.68 9.55
CA MET A 120 -1.65 14.78 9.61
C MET A 120 -1.20 15.21 8.22
N VAL A 121 -0.70 16.45 8.12
CA VAL A 121 -0.01 16.93 6.92
C VAL A 121 1.42 17.26 7.27
N LYS A 122 2.35 16.64 6.56
CA LYS A 122 3.78 16.85 6.77
C LYS A 122 4.51 16.84 5.42
N ASP A 123 5.41 17.81 5.22
CA ASP A 123 6.23 17.94 4.01
C ASP A 123 5.41 17.96 2.71
N GLY A 124 4.17 18.50 2.76
CA GLY A 124 3.23 18.51 1.66
C GLY A 124 2.68 17.13 1.29
N ILE A 125 2.72 16.17 2.21
CA ILE A 125 2.12 14.84 2.09
C ILE A 125 1.00 14.75 3.11
N ILE A 126 -0.16 14.28 2.66
CA ILE A 126 -1.33 14.05 3.50
C ILE A 126 -1.26 12.61 4.03
N HIS A 127 -1.16 12.47 5.33
CA HIS A 127 -1.17 11.18 6.00
C HIS A 127 -2.57 10.90 6.50
N LEU A 128 -3.13 9.76 6.12
CA LEU A 128 -4.49 9.34 6.46
C LEU A 128 -4.48 7.96 7.12
N PRO A 129 -5.34 7.74 8.12
CA PRO A 129 -5.62 6.40 8.62
C PRO A 129 -6.05 5.46 7.49
N LEU A 130 -5.67 4.18 7.56
CA LEU A 130 -5.97 3.18 6.53
C LEU A 130 -7.46 3.13 6.15
N TYR A 131 -8.37 3.24 7.14
CA TYR A 131 -9.81 3.18 6.90
C TYR A 131 -10.34 4.37 6.08
N MET A 132 -9.59 5.46 5.99
CA MET A 132 -9.97 6.61 5.17
C MET A 132 -9.64 6.42 3.69
N ALA A 133 -9.02 5.30 3.30
CA ALA A 133 -8.78 4.96 1.90
C ALA A 133 -10.07 4.93 1.06
N GLU A 134 -11.20 4.58 1.69
CA GLU A 134 -12.51 4.58 1.01
C GLU A 134 -13.01 5.98 0.61
N LEU A 135 -12.42 7.04 1.16
CA LEU A 135 -12.79 8.43 0.84
C LEU A 135 -11.98 8.99 -0.35
N LEU A 136 -10.94 8.29 -0.77
CA LEU A 136 -10.09 8.62 -1.91
C LEU A 136 -10.61 7.96 -3.19
#